data_0d6557be5671f5328137dc66e3ef2f0a
#
_entry.id   0d6557be5671f5328137dc66e3ef2f0a
#
_cell.length_a   1.000
_cell.length_b   1.000
_cell.length_c   1.000
_cell.angle_alpha   90.00
_cell.angle_beta   90.00
_cell.angle_gamma   90.00
#
_symmetry.space_group_name_H-M   'P 1'
#
loop_
_entity.id
_entity.type
_entity.pdbx_description
1 polymer ?
#
loop_
_entity_poly.entity_id
_entity_poly.type
_entity_poly.pdbx_seq_one_letter_code
_entity_poly.pdbx_strand_id
1 'polypeptide(L)'
;MAWWQAIILGIIEGVTEFLPVSSTGHLTIVEKLMGMRIDDPSLTAFTAVIQIGAILAAIIYFWGDIWRVLSAWWRGLRWKRARRQFDYVYGWAIIIGSVPIAVIGLLFKDQVETVLRSLWFVAVALIGWSLVMWWADKRSEKASHRSEQQTTWRDTLAIGVGQCLALIPGISRSGATISVGLLRGFDRVTVTKLSFFLGIPALVAAGLLEMLTASKHIAGGVGWAATGLATIVSFVVGYIAISWLLKFVARNDFSLFIWYRVGLGGLIIVLLMSGAISAV
;
A
#
# COMPACT_ATOMS: atom_id res chain seq x y z
N MET A 1 -7.09 24.22 0.00
CA MET A 1 -6.33 23.57 -1.10
C MET A 1 -6.96 23.94 -2.43
N ALA A 2 -6.17 24.21 -3.46
CA ALA A 2 -6.68 24.43 -4.81
C ALA A 2 -7.16 23.10 -5.44
N TRP A 3 -8.18 23.17 -6.32
CA TRP A 3 -8.76 21.99 -6.96
C TRP A 3 -7.75 21.18 -7.80
N TRP A 4 -6.82 21.87 -8.50
CA TRP A 4 -5.79 21.20 -9.30
C TRP A 4 -4.77 20.44 -8.43
N GLN A 5 -4.45 20.95 -7.24
CA GLN A 5 -3.60 20.26 -6.26
C GLN A 5 -4.27 18.98 -5.78
N ALA A 6 -5.57 19.04 -5.47
CA ALA A 6 -6.36 17.90 -5.07
C ALA A 6 -6.39 16.80 -6.16
N ILE A 7 -6.54 17.19 -7.43
CA ILE A 7 -6.51 16.27 -8.57
C ILE A 7 -5.13 15.60 -8.68
N ILE A 8 -4.04 16.35 -8.65
CA ILE A 8 -2.69 15.80 -8.78
C ILE A 8 -2.40 14.82 -7.63
N LEU A 9 -2.70 15.19 -6.38
CA LEU A 9 -2.49 14.32 -5.23
C LEU A 9 -3.38 13.08 -5.30
N GLY A 10 -4.62 13.19 -5.76
CA GLY A 10 -5.50 12.06 -6.01
C GLY A 10 -4.98 11.11 -7.10
N ILE A 11 -4.40 11.64 -8.19
CA ILE A 11 -3.76 10.83 -9.24
C ILE A 11 -2.56 10.07 -8.65
N ILE A 12 -1.70 10.77 -7.92
CA ILE A 12 -0.49 10.19 -7.33
C ILE A 12 -0.86 9.09 -6.36
N GLU A 13 -1.80 9.34 -5.46
CA GLU A 13 -2.29 8.32 -4.53
C GLU A 13 -2.84 7.10 -5.27
N GLY A 14 -3.76 7.31 -6.22
CA GLY A 14 -4.37 6.23 -6.98
C GLY A 14 -3.37 5.36 -7.75
N VAL A 15 -2.35 5.97 -8.37
CA VAL A 15 -1.29 5.22 -9.06
C VAL A 15 -0.40 4.49 -8.07
N THR A 16 0.11 5.18 -7.06
CA THR A 16 1.25 4.71 -6.28
C THR A 16 0.88 3.83 -5.10
N GLU A 17 -0.39 3.81 -4.66
CA GLU A 17 -0.85 2.97 -3.56
C GLU A 17 -0.71 1.47 -3.87
N PHE A 18 -0.96 1.08 -5.11
CA PHE A 18 -0.92 -0.32 -5.53
C PHE A 18 0.42 -0.72 -6.15
N LEU A 19 1.06 0.20 -6.85
CA LEU A 19 2.38 -0.04 -7.42
C LEU A 19 3.44 -0.14 -6.31
N PRO A 20 4.43 -1.00 -6.46
CA PRO A 20 5.45 -1.19 -5.42
C PRO A 20 6.50 -0.04 -5.42
N VAL A 21 6.03 1.23 -5.39
CA VAL A 21 6.85 2.45 -5.52
C VAL A 21 6.79 3.41 -4.33
N SER A 22 5.92 3.15 -3.33
CA SER A 22 5.68 3.97 -2.14
C SER A 22 4.83 5.23 -2.36
N SER A 23 3.53 5.14 -2.11
CA SER A 23 2.58 6.27 -2.18
C SER A 23 2.98 7.41 -1.24
N THR A 24 3.28 7.11 0.02
CA THR A 24 3.71 8.12 1.01
C THR A 24 4.94 8.91 0.52
N GLY A 25 5.94 8.23 -0.06
CA GLY A 25 7.13 8.91 -0.58
C GLY A 25 6.80 9.89 -1.70
N HIS A 26 5.92 9.50 -2.63
CA HIS A 26 5.49 10.36 -3.75
C HIS A 26 4.65 11.54 -3.28
N LEU A 27 3.67 11.30 -2.41
CA LEU A 27 2.84 12.38 -1.86
C LEU A 27 3.69 13.41 -1.15
N THR A 28 4.59 12.99 -0.26
CA THR A 28 5.49 13.91 0.47
C THR A 28 6.34 14.77 -0.47
N ILE A 29 6.91 14.18 -1.54
CA ILE A 29 7.70 14.92 -2.53
C ILE A 29 6.84 15.96 -3.24
N VAL A 30 5.67 15.56 -3.74
CA VAL A 30 4.81 16.45 -4.52
C VAL A 30 4.18 17.53 -3.65
N GLU A 31 3.81 17.23 -2.43
CA GLU A 31 3.36 18.22 -1.45
C GLU A 31 4.43 19.30 -1.21
N LYS A 32 5.69 18.91 -1.03
CA LYS A 32 6.81 19.86 -0.91
C LYS A 32 7.02 20.68 -2.18
N LEU A 33 7.00 20.06 -3.35
CA LEU A 33 7.13 20.78 -4.62
C LEU A 33 6.00 21.76 -4.87
N MET A 34 4.81 21.52 -4.29
CA MET A 34 3.68 22.43 -4.32
C MET A 34 3.74 23.51 -3.20
N GLY A 35 4.81 23.54 -2.41
CA GLY A 35 4.98 24.51 -1.31
C GLY A 35 4.06 24.24 -0.12
N MET A 36 3.56 23.00 0.03
CA MET A 36 2.70 22.63 1.16
C MET A 36 3.54 22.25 2.38
N ARG A 37 2.98 22.50 3.56
CA ARG A 37 3.60 22.10 4.83
C ARG A 37 3.23 20.68 5.15
N ILE A 38 4.20 19.76 5.06
CA ILE A 38 3.99 18.33 5.33
C ILE A 38 3.71 18.01 6.80
N ASP A 39 4.01 18.94 7.70
CA ASP A 39 3.71 18.86 9.14
C ASP A 39 2.30 19.38 9.48
N ASP A 40 1.52 19.85 8.49
CA ASP A 40 0.14 20.33 8.69
C ASP A 40 -0.80 19.13 8.99
N PRO A 41 -1.45 19.10 10.16
CA PRO A 41 -2.40 18.06 10.50
C PRO A 41 -3.57 17.92 9.49
N SER A 42 -3.96 19.01 8.84
CA SER A 42 -5.01 19.00 7.82
C SER A 42 -4.54 18.27 6.55
N LEU A 43 -3.29 18.44 6.15
CA LEU A 43 -2.71 17.74 5.00
C LEU A 43 -2.51 16.25 5.32
N THR A 44 -2.05 15.92 6.52
CA THR A 44 -1.94 14.53 6.98
C THR A 44 -3.30 13.82 6.98
N ALA A 45 -4.33 14.47 7.49
CA ALA A 45 -5.70 13.96 7.46
C ALA A 45 -6.22 13.79 6.02
N PHE A 46 -5.94 14.76 5.15
CA PHE A 46 -6.30 14.70 3.74
C PHE A 46 -5.68 13.49 3.05
N THR A 47 -4.37 13.25 3.19
CA THR A 47 -3.68 12.12 2.56
C THR A 47 -4.22 10.77 3.04
N ALA A 48 -4.52 10.65 4.33
CA ALA A 48 -5.15 9.44 4.86
C ALA A 48 -6.57 9.21 4.32
N VAL A 49 -7.35 10.26 4.10
CA VAL A 49 -8.73 10.14 3.58
C VAL A 49 -8.74 9.86 2.07
N ILE A 50 -7.87 10.46 1.27
CA ILE A 50 -7.82 10.17 -0.17
C ILE A 50 -7.41 8.73 -0.47
N GLN A 51 -6.67 8.08 0.43
CA GLN A 51 -6.36 6.66 0.37
C GLN A 51 -7.61 5.77 0.39
N ILE A 52 -8.71 6.23 1.03
CA ILE A 52 -10.01 5.52 1.01
C ILE A 52 -10.49 5.34 -0.44
N GLY A 53 -10.25 6.31 -1.32
CA GLY A 53 -10.56 6.19 -2.75
C GLY A 53 -9.86 4.99 -3.39
N ALA A 54 -8.54 4.86 -3.18
CA ALA A 54 -7.77 3.73 -3.67
C ALA A 54 -8.28 2.40 -3.05
N ILE A 55 -8.57 2.37 -1.74
CA ILE A 55 -9.10 1.17 -1.06
C ILE A 55 -10.43 0.73 -1.67
N LEU A 56 -11.36 1.67 -1.91
CA LEU A 56 -12.63 1.39 -2.57
C LEU A 56 -12.43 0.85 -3.99
N ALA A 57 -11.44 1.36 -4.73
CA ALA A 57 -11.06 0.82 -6.03
C ALA A 57 -10.65 -0.65 -5.94
N ALA A 58 -9.83 -1.02 -4.95
CA ALA A 58 -9.43 -2.41 -4.73
C ALA A 58 -10.62 -3.29 -4.34
N ILE A 59 -11.48 -2.82 -3.44
CA ILE A 59 -12.68 -3.57 -3.01
C ILE A 59 -13.60 -3.82 -4.21
N ILE A 60 -13.85 -2.81 -5.05
CA ILE A 60 -14.73 -2.94 -6.22
C ILE A 60 -14.07 -3.81 -7.29
N TYR A 61 -12.78 -3.65 -7.55
CA TYR A 61 -12.06 -4.47 -8.52
C TYR A 61 -12.09 -5.96 -8.15
N PHE A 62 -11.87 -6.29 -6.88
CA PHE A 62 -11.86 -7.66 -6.38
C PHE A 62 -13.18 -8.09 -5.75
N TRP A 63 -14.29 -7.38 -6.01
CA TRP A 63 -15.58 -7.63 -5.35
C TRP A 63 -16.01 -9.09 -5.42
N GLY A 64 -15.88 -9.73 -6.58
CA GLY A 64 -16.23 -11.14 -6.76
C GLY A 64 -15.39 -12.08 -5.88
N ASP A 65 -14.08 -11.87 -5.82
CA ASP A 65 -13.18 -12.67 -4.99
C ASP A 65 -13.44 -12.43 -3.51
N ILE A 66 -13.61 -11.16 -3.10
CA ILE A 66 -13.91 -10.78 -1.72
C ILE A 66 -15.22 -11.42 -1.27
N TRP A 67 -16.28 -11.32 -2.10
CA TRP A 67 -17.56 -11.90 -1.78
C TRP A 67 -17.52 -13.43 -1.67
N ARG A 68 -16.79 -14.09 -2.58
CA ARG A 68 -16.54 -15.53 -2.57
C ARG A 68 -15.90 -15.97 -1.25
N VAL A 69 -14.81 -15.29 -0.85
CA VAL A 69 -14.08 -15.60 0.39
C VAL A 69 -14.93 -15.29 1.62
N LEU A 70 -15.55 -14.12 1.72
CA LEU A 70 -16.40 -13.73 2.85
C LEU A 70 -17.60 -14.66 3.03
N SER A 71 -18.27 -15.01 1.93
CA SER A 71 -19.42 -15.92 1.98
C SER A 71 -19.03 -17.35 2.39
N ALA A 72 -17.88 -17.83 1.93
CA ALA A 72 -17.34 -19.13 2.34
C ALA A 72 -16.91 -19.11 3.81
N TRP A 73 -16.24 -18.03 4.24
CA TRP A 73 -15.83 -17.84 5.63
C TRP A 73 -17.05 -17.82 6.56
N TRP A 74 -18.09 -17.04 6.22
CA TRP A 74 -19.34 -16.98 6.99
C TRP A 74 -20.05 -18.34 7.08
N ARG A 75 -20.14 -19.06 5.94
CA ARG A 75 -20.70 -20.42 5.93
C ARG A 75 -19.92 -21.40 6.79
N GLY A 76 -18.58 -21.32 6.78
CA GLY A 76 -17.72 -22.16 7.59
C GLY A 76 -17.83 -21.92 9.09
N LEU A 77 -18.21 -20.70 9.53
CA LEU A 77 -18.53 -20.42 10.93
C LEU A 77 -19.76 -21.22 11.37
N ARG A 78 -20.78 -21.36 10.50
CA ARG A 78 -22.05 -22.02 10.80
C ARG A 78 -22.03 -23.53 10.54
N TRP A 79 -21.39 -24.00 9.48
CA TRP A 79 -21.45 -25.40 9.04
C TRP A 79 -20.07 -26.04 8.97
N LYS A 80 -19.85 -27.09 9.75
CA LYS A 80 -18.55 -27.80 9.81
C LYS A 80 -18.05 -28.31 8.45
N ARG A 81 -18.97 -28.73 7.55
CA ARG A 81 -18.61 -29.21 6.20
C ARG A 81 -17.95 -28.12 5.34
N ALA A 82 -18.36 -26.87 5.48
CA ALA A 82 -17.79 -25.73 4.73
C ALA A 82 -16.37 -25.37 5.17
N ARG A 83 -15.92 -25.79 6.35
CA ARG A 83 -14.56 -25.52 6.87
C ARG A 83 -13.44 -26.18 6.08
N ARG A 84 -13.76 -27.19 5.27
CA ARG A 84 -12.79 -27.86 4.41
C ARG A 84 -12.58 -27.16 3.06
N GLN A 85 -13.40 -26.17 2.73
CA GLN A 85 -13.25 -25.40 1.49
C GLN A 85 -12.05 -24.47 1.58
N PHE A 86 -11.30 -24.36 0.47
CA PHE A 86 -10.15 -23.48 0.37
C PHE A 86 -10.48 -22.04 0.79
N ASP A 87 -11.58 -21.48 0.29
CA ASP A 87 -11.96 -20.08 0.54
C ASP A 87 -12.23 -19.78 2.03
N TYR A 88 -12.68 -20.78 2.82
CA TYR A 88 -12.81 -20.61 4.27
C TYR A 88 -11.43 -20.50 4.94
N VAL A 89 -10.51 -21.39 4.58
CA VAL A 89 -9.14 -21.38 5.12
C VAL A 89 -8.40 -20.11 4.67
N TYR A 90 -8.61 -19.71 3.42
CA TYR A 90 -8.04 -18.51 2.85
C TYR A 90 -8.53 -17.23 3.53
N GLY A 91 -9.81 -17.17 3.88
CA GLY A 91 -10.35 -16.05 4.67
C GLY A 91 -9.66 -15.90 6.03
N TRP A 92 -9.46 -17.01 6.74
CA TRP A 92 -8.68 -17.00 7.99
C TRP A 92 -7.21 -16.63 7.75
N ALA A 93 -6.60 -17.11 6.67
CA ALA A 93 -5.24 -16.76 6.33
C ALA A 93 -5.08 -15.24 6.10
N ILE A 94 -6.03 -14.59 5.40
CA ILE A 94 -6.03 -13.13 5.21
C ILE A 94 -6.15 -12.42 6.56
N ILE A 95 -7.07 -12.84 7.43
CA ILE A 95 -7.24 -12.23 8.77
C ILE A 95 -5.93 -12.35 9.56
N ILE A 96 -5.36 -13.55 9.66
CA ILE A 96 -4.11 -13.80 10.39
C ILE A 96 -2.96 -12.97 9.83
N GLY A 97 -2.84 -12.89 8.51
CA GLY A 97 -1.81 -12.09 7.84
C GLY A 97 -1.97 -10.58 8.01
N SER A 98 -3.18 -10.11 8.30
CA SER A 98 -3.44 -8.67 8.53
C SER A 98 -3.20 -8.25 9.99
N VAL A 99 -3.17 -9.20 10.94
CA VAL A 99 -2.98 -8.88 12.37
C VAL A 99 -1.65 -8.19 12.67
N PRO A 100 -0.47 -8.65 12.17
CA PRO A 100 0.80 -8.03 12.51
C PRO A 100 0.85 -6.53 12.22
N ILE A 101 0.45 -6.10 11.02
CA ILE A 101 0.49 -4.68 10.65
C ILE A 101 -0.52 -3.85 11.46
N ALA A 102 -1.67 -4.40 11.81
CA ALA A 102 -2.66 -3.72 12.64
C ALA A 102 -2.10 -3.49 14.06
N VAL A 103 -1.49 -4.52 14.66
CA VAL A 103 -0.90 -4.42 16.01
C VAL A 103 0.30 -3.47 16.02
N ILE A 104 1.26 -3.67 15.12
CA ILE A 104 2.48 -2.86 15.07
C ILE A 104 2.17 -1.42 14.68
N GLY A 105 1.26 -1.20 13.72
CA GLY A 105 0.83 0.15 13.31
C GLY A 105 0.18 0.95 14.44
N LEU A 106 -0.64 0.30 15.28
CA LEU A 106 -1.24 0.95 16.46
C LEU A 106 -0.19 1.24 17.55
N LEU A 107 0.74 0.31 17.79
CA LEU A 107 1.75 0.47 18.84
C LEU A 107 2.81 1.53 18.51
N PHE A 108 3.12 1.73 17.23
CA PHE A 108 4.19 2.62 16.77
C PHE A 108 3.67 3.82 15.96
N LYS A 109 2.38 4.16 16.10
CA LYS A 109 1.75 5.25 15.34
C LYS A 109 2.53 6.56 15.48
N ASP A 110 2.82 6.99 16.69
CA ASP A 110 3.49 8.27 16.96
C ASP A 110 4.91 8.32 16.36
N GLN A 111 5.67 7.21 16.44
CA GLN A 111 7.02 7.11 15.88
C GLN A 111 7.01 7.18 14.36
N VAL A 112 6.04 6.55 13.72
CA VAL A 112 5.85 6.58 12.26
C VAL A 112 5.50 7.99 11.79
N GLU A 113 4.64 8.69 12.52
CA GLU A 113 4.16 10.02 12.16
C GLU A 113 5.17 11.14 12.43
N THR A 114 6.18 10.91 13.27
CA THR A 114 7.15 11.94 13.67
C THR A 114 8.55 11.68 13.12
N VAL A 115 9.21 10.63 13.61
CA VAL A 115 10.65 10.39 13.38
C VAL A 115 10.95 9.98 11.93
N LEU A 116 10.07 9.21 11.30
CA LEU A 116 10.33 8.59 9.99
C LEU A 116 9.92 9.46 8.80
N ARG A 117 9.42 10.68 9.00
CA ARG A 117 8.96 11.57 7.92
C ARG A 117 10.09 12.26 7.13
N SER A 118 11.33 12.19 7.59
CA SER A 118 12.45 12.80 6.88
C SER A 118 12.65 12.19 5.49
N LEU A 119 12.83 13.02 4.47
CA LEU A 119 13.09 12.60 3.09
C LEU A 119 14.39 11.79 2.95
N TRP A 120 15.34 11.90 3.89
CA TRP A 120 16.51 11.03 3.94
C TRP A 120 16.11 9.57 4.19
N PHE A 121 15.20 9.32 5.15
CA PHE A 121 14.69 7.97 5.40
C PHE A 121 13.94 7.44 4.20
N VAL A 122 13.11 8.27 3.56
CA VAL A 122 12.36 7.90 2.35
C VAL A 122 13.32 7.49 1.23
N ALA A 123 14.36 8.28 0.95
CA ALA A 123 15.32 8.01 -0.12
C ALA A 123 16.12 6.72 0.14
N VAL A 124 16.64 6.56 1.36
CA VAL A 124 17.37 5.35 1.75
C VAL A 124 16.48 4.11 1.71
N ALA A 125 15.23 4.22 2.17
CA ALA A 125 14.27 3.13 2.15
C ALA A 125 13.85 2.74 0.72
N LEU A 126 13.66 3.72 -0.18
CA LEU A 126 13.39 3.48 -1.60
C LEU A 126 14.52 2.66 -2.23
N ILE A 127 15.77 3.07 -2.06
CA ILE A 127 16.93 2.39 -2.66
C ILE A 127 17.17 1.04 -1.96
N GLY A 128 17.21 1.02 -0.63
CA GLY A 128 17.51 -0.18 0.14
C GLY A 128 16.50 -1.30 -0.10
N TRP A 129 15.19 -0.97 -0.09
CA TRP A 129 14.18 -1.99 -0.36
C TRP A 129 14.14 -2.42 -1.83
N SER A 130 14.60 -1.59 -2.76
CA SER A 130 14.75 -1.99 -4.16
C SER A 130 15.73 -3.14 -4.34
N LEU A 131 16.78 -3.22 -3.53
CA LEU A 131 17.70 -4.37 -3.51
C LEU A 131 17.00 -5.65 -3.04
N VAL A 132 16.14 -5.53 -2.00
CA VAL A 132 15.34 -6.67 -1.51
C VAL A 132 14.35 -7.14 -2.57
N MET A 133 13.65 -6.21 -3.24
CA MET A 133 12.74 -6.51 -4.33
C MET A 133 13.45 -7.22 -5.48
N TRP A 134 14.59 -6.69 -5.89
CA TRP A 134 15.43 -7.29 -6.95
C TRP A 134 15.84 -8.71 -6.60
N TRP A 135 16.37 -8.91 -5.39
CA TRP A 135 16.77 -10.23 -4.92
C TRP A 135 15.59 -11.21 -4.86
N ALA A 136 14.45 -10.79 -4.34
CA ALA A 136 13.24 -11.60 -4.24
C ALA A 136 12.72 -12.01 -5.62
N ASP A 137 12.67 -11.07 -6.56
CA ASP A 137 12.18 -11.30 -7.92
C ASP A 137 13.12 -12.26 -8.69
N LYS A 138 14.44 -12.03 -8.63
CA LYS A 138 15.42 -12.93 -9.25
C LYS A 138 15.43 -14.34 -8.66
N ARG A 139 15.20 -14.45 -7.35
CA ARG A 139 15.09 -15.77 -6.70
C ARG A 139 13.82 -16.50 -7.13
N SER A 140 12.72 -15.78 -7.35
CA SER A 140 11.45 -16.36 -7.78
C SER A 140 11.53 -16.98 -9.18
N GLU A 141 12.34 -16.44 -10.09
CA GLU A 141 12.51 -16.98 -11.46
C GLU A 141 13.01 -18.44 -11.48
N LYS A 142 13.68 -18.88 -10.43
CA LYS A 142 14.25 -20.23 -10.30
C LYS A 142 13.39 -21.19 -9.47
N ALA A 143 12.29 -20.69 -8.90
CA ALA A 143 11.42 -21.48 -8.04
C ALA A 143 10.24 -22.08 -8.79
N SER A 144 9.71 -23.21 -8.31
CA SER A 144 8.39 -23.70 -8.73
C SER A 144 7.32 -22.74 -8.21
N HIS A 145 6.49 -22.20 -9.10
CA HIS A 145 5.50 -21.19 -8.74
C HIS A 145 4.30 -21.83 -8.03
N ARG A 146 4.02 -21.33 -6.83
CA ARG A 146 2.83 -21.67 -6.06
C ARG A 146 1.67 -20.77 -6.47
N SER A 147 0.51 -21.38 -6.67
CA SER A 147 -0.75 -20.69 -6.97
C SER A 147 -1.47 -20.21 -5.70
N GLU A 148 -2.51 -19.39 -5.88
CA GLU A 148 -3.38 -18.90 -4.80
C GLU A 148 -3.94 -20.04 -3.93
N GLN A 149 -4.36 -21.17 -4.55
CA GLN A 149 -4.93 -22.32 -3.84
C GLN A 149 -3.95 -23.06 -2.90
N GLN A 150 -2.66 -22.78 -3.03
CA GLN A 150 -1.62 -23.32 -2.16
C GLN A 150 -1.24 -22.38 -1.02
N THR A 151 -1.98 -21.27 -0.86
CA THR A 151 -1.74 -20.31 0.21
C THR A 151 -2.14 -20.89 1.56
N THR A 152 -1.23 -20.80 2.52
CA THR A 152 -1.45 -21.21 3.90
C THR A 152 -1.44 -19.99 4.85
N TRP A 153 -1.98 -20.16 6.07
CA TRP A 153 -1.92 -19.11 7.09
C TRP A 153 -0.47 -18.72 7.46
N ARG A 154 0.48 -19.65 7.34
CA ARG A 154 1.92 -19.39 7.58
C ARG A 154 2.51 -18.46 6.52
N ASP A 155 2.04 -18.59 5.30
CA ASP A 155 2.48 -17.72 4.21
C ASP A 155 1.98 -16.31 4.42
N THR A 156 0.69 -16.15 4.69
CA THR A 156 0.08 -14.83 4.92
C THR A 156 0.59 -14.17 6.19
N LEU A 157 0.87 -14.94 7.25
CA LEU A 157 1.52 -14.42 8.46
C LEU A 157 2.93 -13.91 8.14
N ALA A 158 3.75 -14.66 7.40
CA ALA A 158 5.09 -14.22 7.00
C ALA A 158 5.03 -12.94 6.15
N ILE A 159 4.09 -12.88 5.18
CA ILE A 159 3.88 -11.69 4.36
C ILE A 159 3.39 -10.51 5.23
N GLY A 160 2.50 -10.76 6.18
CA GLY A 160 1.98 -9.76 7.11
C GLY A 160 3.04 -9.20 8.07
N VAL A 161 3.95 -10.04 8.55
CA VAL A 161 5.13 -9.59 9.30
C VAL A 161 6.04 -8.72 8.41
N GLY A 162 6.30 -9.16 7.18
CA GLY A 162 7.03 -8.35 6.21
C GLY A 162 6.34 -7.01 5.89
N GLN A 163 5.01 -7.01 5.88
CA GLN A 163 4.20 -5.79 5.69
C GLN A 163 4.46 -4.74 6.77
N CYS A 164 4.82 -5.14 8.01
CA CYS A 164 5.15 -4.18 9.08
C CYS A 164 6.34 -3.28 8.72
N LEU A 165 7.26 -3.74 7.88
CA LEU A 165 8.38 -2.91 7.42
C LEU A 165 7.91 -1.74 6.55
N ALA A 166 6.72 -1.83 5.96
CA ALA A 166 6.13 -0.74 5.18
C ALA A 166 5.65 0.45 6.03
N LEU A 167 5.65 0.33 7.36
CA LEU A 167 5.49 1.48 8.27
C LEU A 167 6.66 2.46 8.15
N ILE A 168 7.81 2.01 7.62
CA ILE A 168 8.92 2.90 7.28
C ILE A 168 8.61 3.55 5.91
N PRO A 169 8.43 4.89 5.85
CA PRO A 169 8.15 5.59 4.60
C PRO A 169 9.25 5.33 3.56
N GLY A 170 8.85 5.03 2.33
CA GLY A 170 9.79 4.64 1.26
C GLY A 170 9.86 3.14 0.99
N ILE A 171 9.61 2.25 1.97
CA ILE A 171 9.62 0.79 1.72
C ILE A 171 8.51 0.38 0.74
N SER A 172 7.31 0.94 0.85
CA SER A 172 6.10 0.53 0.14
C SER A 172 5.47 -0.75 0.70
N ARG A 173 4.17 -0.67 1.02
CA ARG A 173 3.38 -1.81 1.49
C ARG A 173 3.34 -2.93 0.45
N SER A 174 2.99 -2.60 -0.78
CA SER A 174 2.99 -3.55 -1.91
C SER A 174 4.39 -4.09 -2.19
N GLY A 175 5.43 -3.24 -2.13
CA GLY A 175 6.82 -3.67 -2.29
C GLY A 175 7.24 -4.69 -1.23
N ALA A 176 6.87 -4.47 0.05
CA ALA A 176 7.19 -5.39 1.14
C ALA A 176 6.48 -6.73 1.01
N THR A 177 5.16 -6.70 0.82
CA THR A 177 4.33 -7.92 0.73
C THR A 177 4.67 -8.75 -0.51
N ILE A 178 4.89 -8.11 -1.66
CA ILE A 178 5.30 -8.77 -2.90
C ILE A 178 6.66 -9.45 -2.70
N SER A 179 7.66 -8.75 -2.15
CA SER A 179 8.99 -9.32 -1.93
C SER A 179 8.94 -10.58 -1.06
N VAL A 180 8.25 -10.52 0.07
CA VAL A 180 8.13 -11.69 0.96
C VAL A 180 7.33 -12.81 0.31
N GLY A 181 6.27 -12.51 -0.41
CA GLY A 181 5.49 -13.52 -1.12
C GLY A 181 6.28 -14.23 -2.23
N LEU A 182 7.09 -13.50 -3.01
CA LEU A 182 8.02 -14.10 -3.98
C LEU A 182 9.02 -15.04 -3.31
N LEU A 183 9.58 -14.64 -2.16
CA LEU A 183 10.48 -15.49 -1.37
C LEU A 183 9.78 -16.73 -0.78
N ARG A 184 8.46 -16.68 -0.60
CA ARG A 184 7.62 -17.84 -0.24
C ARG A 184 7.29 -18.76 -1.43
N GLY A 185 7.74 -18.40 -2.64
CA GLY A 185 7.61 -19.21 -3.86
C GLY A 185 6.31 -18.97 -4.63
N PHE A 186 5.55 -17.91 -4.36
CA PHE A 186 4.38 -17.57 -5.16
C PHE A 186 4.77 -16.92 -6.49
N ASP A 187 3.93 -17.09 -7.52
CA ASP A 187 4.07 -16.35 -8.76
C ASP A 187 3.74 -14.85 -8.58
N ARG A 188 4.20 -14.01 -9.54
CA ARG A 188 4.06 -12.56 -9.49
C ARG A 188 2.61 -12.09 -9.42
N VAL A 189 1.69 -12.73 -10.12
CA VAL A 189 0.26 -12.37 -10.12
C VAL A 189 -0.38 -12.72 -8.80
N THR A 190 -0.14 -13.94 -8.30
CA THR A 190 -0.68 -14.41 -7.02
C THR A 190 -0.20 -13.53 -5.87
N VAL A 191 1.09 -13.22 -5.80
CA VAL A 191 1.61 -12.38 -4.71
C VAL A 191 1.11 -10.94 -4.79
N THR A 192 0.92 -10.40 -5.99
CA THR A 192 0.32 -9.06 -6.17
C THR A 192 -1.12 -9.04 -5.67
N LYS A 193 -1.92 -10.05 -5.98
CA LYS A 193 -3.28 -10.20 -5.41
C LYS A 193 -3.26 -10.35 -3.89
N LEU A 194 -2.40 -11.22 -3.34
CA LEU A 194 -2.23 -11.38 -1.89
C LEU A 194 -1.86 -10.07 -1.19
N SER A 195 -0.99 -9.27 -1.82
CA SER A 195 -0.64 -7.94 -1.32
C SER A 195 -1.86 -7.05 -1.15
N PHE A 196 -2.79 -7.06 -2.11
CA PHE A 196 -4.03 -6.29 -2.02
C PHE A 196 -4.97 -6.84 -0.95
N PHE A 197 -5.20 -8.15 -0.92
CA PHE A 197 -6.07 -8.78 0.07
C PHE A 197 -5.60 -8.57 1.50
N LEU A 198 -4.29 -8.62 1.76
CA LEU A 198 -3.73 -8.33 3.08
C LEU A 198 -3.75 -6.83 3.42
N GLY A 199 -3.68 -5.97 2.39
CA GLY A 199 -3.74 -4.52 2.56
C GLY A 199 -5.15 -4.01 2.89
N ILE A 200 -6.20 -4.55 2.24
CA ILE A 200 -7.57 -4.04 2.39
C ILE A 200 -8.02 -3.95 3.86
N PRO A 201 -7.93 -4.99 4.71
CA PRO A 201 -8.39 -4.88 6.10
C PRO A 201 -7.64 -3.82 6.89
N ALA A 202 -6.31 -3.75 6.73
CA ALA A 202 -5.46 -2.81 7.44
C ALA A 202 -5.74 -1.36 7.02
N LEU A 203 -5.84 -1.12 5.71
CA LEU A 203 -6.08 0.20 5.15
C LEU A 203 -7.51 0.70 5.44
N VAL A 204 -8.51 -0.20 5.39
CA VAL A 204 -9.89 0.15 5.79
C VAL A 204 -9.92 0.59 7.25
N ALA A 205 -9.28 -0.18 8.14
CA ALA A 205 -9.24 0.16 9.56
C ALA A 205 -8.53 1.50 9.80
N ALA A 206 -7.37 1.71 9.18
CA ALA A 206 -6.60 2.96 9.29
C ALA A 206 -7.38 4.16 8.72
N GLY A 207 -7.95 4.03 7.51
CA GLY A 207 -8.71 5.10 6.86
C GLY A 207 -9.97 5.50 7.63
N LEU A 208 -10.70 4.52 8.19
CA LEU A 208 -11.87 4.79 9.03
C LEU A 208 -11.48 5.48 10.35
N LEU A 209 -10.42 5.01 11.01
CA LEU A 209 -9.91 5.63 12.21
C LEU A 209 -9.54 7.10 11.96
N GLU A 210 -8.77 7.35 10.90
CA GLU A 210 -8.33 8.69 10.55
C GLU A 210 -9.50 9.61 10.16
N MET A 211 -10.47 9.11 9.41
CA MET A 211 -11.67 9.88 9.05
C MET A 211 -12.47 10.29 10.30
N LEU A 212 -12.53 9.44 11.32
CA LEU A 212 -13.24 9.74 12.57
C LEU A 212 -12.48 10.73 13.45
N THR A 213 -11.14 10.61 13.52
CA THR A 213 -10.31 11.41 14.44
C THR A 213 -9.90 12.75 13.85
N ALA A 214 -9.63 12.82 12.54
CA ALA A 214 -9.05 13.98 11.87
C ALA A 214 -10.06 14.85 11.09
N SER A 215 -11.36 14.52 11.15
CA SER A 215 -12.41 15.22 10.39
C SER A 215 -12.43 16.75 10.61
N LYS A 216 -12.16 17.20 11.86
CA LYS A 216 -12.10 18.63 12.22
C LYS A 216 -10.92 19.35 11.54
N HIS A 217 -9.78 18.69 11.39
CA HIS A 217 -8.60 19.25 10.72
C HIS A 217 -8.86 19.49 9.24
N ILE A 218 -9.54 18.55 8.56
CA ILE A 218 -9.93 18.71 7.15
C ILE A 218 -10.86 19.92 6.98
N ALA A 219 -11.88 20.05 7.83
CA ALA A 219 -12.85 21.14 7.73
C ALA A 219 -12.20 22.53 7.93
N GLY A 220 -11.22 22.62 8.83
CA GLY A 220 -10.51 23.87 9.13
C GLY A 220 -9.34 24.22 8.21
N GLY A 221 -8.90 23.30 7.35
CA GLY A 221 -7.71 23.46 6.50
C GLY A 221 -7.95 23.17 5.02
N VAL A 222 -7.65 21.95 4.56
CA VAL A 222 -7.74 21.57 3.14
C VAL A 222 -9.16 21.68 2.58
N GLY A 223 -10.18 21.38 3.39
CA GLY A 223 -11.59 21.42 3.03
C GLY A 223 -12.12 20.14 2.41
N TRP A 224 -13.39 19.80 2.73
CA TRP A 224 -14.04 18.57 2.30
C TRP A 224 -14.28 18.47 0.79
N ALA A 225 -14.48 19.62 0.10
CA ALA A 225 -14.68 19.63 -1.35
C ALA A 225 -13.42 19.16 -2.08
N ALA A 226 -12.23 19.66 -1.70
CA ALA A 226 -10.95 19.23 -2.28
C ALA A 226 -10.66 17.76 -1.92
N THR A 227 -10.92 17.36 -0.67
CA THR A 227 -10.75 15.97 -0.21
C THR A 227 -11.65 15.01 -0.97
N GLY A 228 -12.94 15.33 -1.13
CA GLY A 228 -13.88 14.52 -1.90
C GLY A 228 -13.48 14.37 -3.36
N LEU A 229 -13.04 15.47 -4.01
CA LEU A 229 -12.55 15.45 -5.38
C LEU A 229 -11.31 14.53 -5.51
N ALA A 230 -10.32 14.70 -4.63
CA ALA A 230 -9.11 13.89 -4.64
C ALA A 230 -9.42 12.41 -4.38
N THR A 231 -10.37 12.09 -3.49
CA THR A 231 -10.81 10.72 -3.21
C THR A 231 -11.45 10.07 -4.43
N ILE A 232 -12.30 10.80 -5.16
CA ILE A 232 -12.91 10.31 -6.42
C ILE A 232 -11.82 10.06 -7.48
N VAL A 233 -10.88 10.99 -7.63
CA VAL A 233 -9.76 10.84 -8.56
C VAL A 233 -8.89 9.64 -8.18
N SER A 234 -8.53 9.50 -6.90
CA SER A 234 -7.79 8.37 -6.37
C SER A 234 -8.50 7.03 -6.63
N PHE A 235 -9.81 6.99 -6.48
CA PHE A 235 -10.64 5.82 -6.80
C PHE A 235 -10.53 5.44 -8.29
N VAL A 236 -10.78 6.37 -9.21
CA VAL A 236 -10.79 6.10 -10.64
C VAL A 236 -9.40 5.67 -11.13
N VAL A 237 -8.38 6.42 -10.72
CA VAL A 237 -6.99 6.15 -11.09
C VAL A 237 -6.50 4.85 -10.45
N GLY A 238 -6.85 4.58 -9.20
CA GLY A 238 -6.52 3.34 -8.50
C GLY A 238 -7.09 2.11 -9.17
N TYR A 239 -8.36 2.18 -9.62
CA TYR A 239 -8.98 1.08 -10.37
C TYR A 239 -8.22 0.75 -11.67
N ILE A 240 -7.83 1.78 -12.41
CA ILE A 240 -7.03 1.64 -13.63
C ILE A 240 -5.64 1.08 -13.30
N ALA A 241 -5.00 1.58 -12.25
CA ALA A 241 -3.67 1.16 -11.81
C ALA A 241 -3.64 -0.32 -11.43
N ILE A 242 -4.64 -0.82 -10.68
CA ILE A 242 -4.77 -2.24 -10.32
C ILE A 242 -4.89 -3.10 -11.58
N SER A 243 -5.79 -2.72 -12.49
CA SER A 243 -6.01 -3.46 -13.73
C SER A 243 -4.75 -3.53 -14.59
N TRP A 244 -4.05 -2.41 -14.71
CA TRP A 244 -2.81 -2.33 -15.44
C TRP A 244 -1.70 -3.15 -14.78
N LEU A 245 -1.50 -3.01 -13.47
CA LEU A 245 -0.45 -3.71 -12.73
C LEU A 245 -0.59 -5.24 -12.86
N LEU A 246 -1.79 -5.78 -12.67
CA LEU A 246 -2.02 -7.23 -12.78
C LEU A 246 -1.72 -7.76 -14.18
N LYS A 247 -2.07 -7.00 -15.24
CA LYS A 247 -1.73 -7.36 -16.62
C LYS A 247 -0.22 -7.24 -16.87
N PHE A 248 0.42 -6.24 -16.28
CA PHE A 248 1.85 -6.01 -16.42
C PHE A 248 2.66 -7.15 -15.78
N VAL A 249 2.40 -7.48 -14.50
CA VAL A 249 3.16 -8.51 -13.77
C VAL A 249 2.90 -9.93 -14.26
N ALA A 250 1.82 -10.15 -15.01
CA ALA A 250 1.56 -11.42 -15.68
C ALA A 250 2.55 -11.73 -16.82
N ARG A 251 3.23 -10.70 -17.34
CA ARG A 251 4.13 -10.82 -18.52
C ARG A 251 5.54 -10.27 -18.25
N ASN A 252 5.71 -9.48 -17.20
CA ASN A 252 6.94 -8.75 -16.89
C ASN A 252 7.40 -9.03 -15.46
N ASP A 253 8.67 -8.78 -15.22
CA ASP A 253 9.26 -8.75 -13.88
C ASP A 253 9.06 -7.38 -13.19
N PHE A 254 9.56 -7.25 -11.95
CA PHE A 254 9.45 -6.02 -11.19
C PHE A 254 10.58 -5.00 -11.49
N SER A 255 11.45 -5.24 -12.45
CA SER A 255 12.63 -4.40 -12.76
C SER A 255 12.25 -2.94 -13.04
N LEU A 256 11.13 -2.69 -13.75
CA LEU A 256 10.64 -1.34 -14.01
C LEU A 256 10.45 -0.54 -12.71
N PHE A 257 9.79 -1.13 -11.72
CA PHE A 257 9.53 -0.47 -10.45
C PHE A 257 10.80 -0.34 -9.61
N ILE A 258 11.68 -1.33 -9.66
CA ILE A 258 12.96 -1.33 -8.95
C ILE A 258 13.83 -0.17 -9.42
N TRP A 259 14.05 -0.04 -10.74
CA TRP A 259 14.87 1.05 -11.30
C TRP A 259 14.23 2.41 -11.10
N TYR A 260 12.90 2.50 -11.23
CA TYR A 260 12.16 3.72 -10.91
C TYR A 260 12.42 4.18 -9.48
N ARG A 261 12.33 3.29 -8.49
CA ARG A 261 12.58 3.59 -7.07
C ARG A 261 14.02 4.02 -6.81
N VAL A 262 14.98 3.34 -7.43
CA VAL A 262 16.42 3.71 -7.32
C VAL A 262 16.66 5.10 -7.91
N GLY A 263 16.10 5.38 -9.09
CA GLY A 263 16.20 6.70 -9.72
C GLY A 263 15.54 7.80 -8.88
N LEU A 264 14.34 7.56 -8.36
CA LEU A 264 13.64 8.50 -7.49
C LEU A 264 14.38 8.75 -6.19
N GLY A 265 14.87 7.70 -5.51
CA GLY A 265 15.65 7.81 -4.29
C GLY A 265 16.96 8.58 -4.52
N GLY A 266 17.65 8.31 -5.64
CA GLY A 266 18.84 9.06 -6.05
C GLY A 266 18.53 10.53 -6.32
N LEU A 267 17.44 10.84 -7.01
CA LEU A 267 16.98 12.22 -7.24
C LEU A 267 16.72 12.96 -5.93
N ILE A 268 16.02 12.32 -4.97
CA ILE A 268 15.76 12.91 -3.66
C ILE A 268 17.08 13.26 -2.95
N ILE A 269 18.05 12.35 -2.95
CA ILE A 269 19.36 12.57 -2.34
C ILE A 269 20.06 13.79 -2.98
N VAL A 270 20.08 13.89 -4.31
CA VAL A 270 20.67 15.02 -5.02
C VAL A 270 19.98 16.34 -4.65
N LEU A 271 18.65 16.36 -4.61
CA LEU A 271 17.87 17.55 -4.25
C LEU A 271 18.11 17.98 -2.79
N LEU A 272 18.26 17.02 -1.88
CA LEU A 272 18.59 17.30 -0.47
C LEU A 272 20.03 17.82 -0.32
N MET A 273 20.98 17.23 -1.01
CA MET A 273 22.40 17.65 -0.96
C MET A 273 22.61 19.03 -1.60
N SER A 274 21.86 19.37 -2.63
CA SER A 274 21.89 20.70 -3.27
C SER A 274 21.17 21.80 -2.47
N GLY A 275 20.44 21.45 -1.41
CA GLY A 275 19.62 22.39 -0.65
C GLY A 275 18.34 22.86 -1.38
N ALA A 276 18.00 22.22 -2.52
CA ALA A 276 16.81 22.57 -3.30
C ALA A 276 15.50 22.19 -2.57
N ILE A 277 15.56 21.18 -1.70
CA ILE A 277 14.44 20.78 -0.82
C ILE A 277 14.95 20.56 0.60
N SER A 278 14.10 20.83 1.61
CA SER A 278 14.42 20.52 3.02
C SER A 278 14.13 19.05 3.32
N ALA A 279 14.85 18.48 4.28
CA ALA A 279 14.64 17.08 4.69
C ALA A 279 13.36 16.85 5.49
N VAL A 280 12.85 17.92 6.14
CA VAL A 280 11.62 17.94 6.96
C VAL A 280 10.76 19.10 6.56
#